data_bb9ebf70645089615dc711b028799359
#
_entry.id   bb9ebf70645089615dc711b028799359
#
_cell.length_a   1.000
_cell.length_b   1.000
_cell.length_c   1.000
_cell.angle_alpha   90.00
_cell.angle_beta   90.00
_cell.angle_gamma   90.00
#
_symmetry.space_group_name_H-M   'P 1'
#
loop_
_entity.id
_entity.type
_entity.pdbx_description
1 polymer ?
#
loop_
_entity_poly.entity_id
_entity_poly.type
_entity_poly.pdbx_seq_one_letter_code
_entity_poly.pdbx_strand_id
1 'polypeptide(L)' 'MTKPVVGVIGNAQLVNERVNVQVVGQRNLKAIAEGADALPLMFASLPDVTDIGALLDAVDGIL' A
#
# COMPACT_ATOMS: atom_id res chain seq x y z
N MET A 1 -0.97 8.39 21.31
CA MET A 1 0.11 7.64 20.64
C MET A 1 -0.25 7.36 19.20
N THR A 2 0.66 7.68 18.30
CA THR A 2 0.45 7.40 16.90
C THR A 2 0.96 6.00 16.57
N LYS A 3 0.20 5.29 15.72
CA LYS A 3 0.64 3.99 15.23
C LYS A 3 1.69 4.19 14.13
N PRO A 4 2.63 3.26 14.00
CA PRO A 4 3.51 3.30 12.83
C PRO A 4 2.70 3.10 11.54
N VAL A 5 3.17 3.70 10.46
CA VAL A 5 2.54 3.60 9.15
C VAL A 5 3.34 2.64 8.28
N VAL A 6 2.68 1.61 7.78
CA VAL A 6 3.33 0.62 6.89
C VAL A 6 2.74 0.76 5.50
N GLY A 7 3.59 1.07 4.54
CA GLY A 7 3.19 1.16 3.14
C GLY A 7 3.06 -0.21 2.51
N VAL A 8 1.99 -0.42 1.76
CA VAL A 8 1.74 -1.66 1.04
C VAL A 8 1.63 -1.34 -0.44
N ILE A 9 2.52 -1.94 -1.23
CA ILE A 9 2.56 -1.66 -2.66
C ILE A 9 1.41 -2.37 -3.37
N GLY A 10 0.72 -1.64 -4.23
CA GLY A 10 -0.35 -2.18 -5.06
C GLY A 10 0.20 -3.02 -6.20
N ASN A 11 -0.64 -3.89 -6.71
CA ASN A 11 -0.34 -4.72 -7.87
C ASN A 11 -1.27 -4.36 -9.02
N ALA A 12 -0.75 -4.34 -10.23
CA ALA A 12 -1.55 -4.08 -11.40
C ALA A 12 -2.46 -5.27 -11.70
N GLN A 13 -3.71 -4.98 -11.98
CA GLN A 13 -4.68 -6.01 -12.35
C GLN A 13 -5.65 -5.47 -13.38
N LEU A 14 -6.00 -6.31 -14.33
CA LEU A 14 -7.00 -5.96 -15.36
C LEU A 14 -8.36 -6.49 -14.92
N VAL A 15 -9.31 -5.59 -14.76
CA VAL A 15 -10.68 -5.93 -14.34
C VAL A 15 -11.61 -5.89 -15.55
N ASN A 16 -12.40 -6.94 -15.72
CA ASN A 16 -13.36 -7.08 -16.81
C ASN A 16 -12.71 -6.89 -18.19
N GLU A 17 -11.43 -7.22 -18.32
CA GLU A 17 -10.65 -7.09 -19.55
C GLU A 17 -10.63 -5.66 -20.11
N ARG A 18 -10.95 -4.66 -19.30
CA ARG A 18 -11.08 -3.27 -19.74
C ARG A 18 -10.35 -2.26 -18.87
N VAL A 19 -10.37 -2.45 -17.57
CA VAL A 19 -9.88 -1.43 -16.65
C VAL A 19 -8.64 -1.92 -15.93
N ASN A 20 -7.56 -1.15 -16.02
CA ASN A 20 -6.35 -1.40 -15.26
C ASN A 20 -6.52 -0.78 -13.87
N VAL A 21 -6.34 -1.58 -12.83
CA VAL A 21 -6.49 -1.14 -11.44
C VAL A 21 -5.25 -1.52 -10.64
N GLN A 22 -5.09 -0.86 -9.51
CA GLN A 22 -4.08 -1.22 -8.52
C GLN A 22 -4.80 -1.89 -7.35
N VAL A 23 -4.37 -3.08 -6.97
CA VAL A 23 -5.03 -3.85 -5.92
C VAL A 23 -4.03 -4.29 -4.86
N VAL A 24 -4.54 -4.45 -3.64
CA VAL A 24 -3.77 -4.98 -2.52
C VAL A 24 -4.62 -6.07 -1.86
N GLY A 25 -3.98 -7.18 -1.50
CA GLY A 25 -4.67 -8.25 -0.81
C GLY A 25 -5.17 -7.80 0.56
N GLN A 26 -6.46 -7.99 0.82
CA GLN A 26 -7.07 -7.57 2.06
C GLN A 26 -6.46 -8.27 3.28
N ARG A 27 -6.01 -9.51 3.10
CA ARG A 27 -5.34 -10.28 4.17
C ARG A 27 -4.08 -9.56 4.65
N ASN A 28 -3.31 -8.97 3.73
CA ASN A 28 -2.09 -8.24 4.07
C ASN A 28 -2.41 -6.99 4.89
N LEU A 29 -3.48 -6.30 4.54
CA LEU A 29 -3.92 -5.11 5.27
C LEU A 29 -4.34 -5.46 6.69
N LYS A 30 -5.07 -6.55 6.85
CA LYS A 30 -5.49 -7.02 8.17
C LYS A 30 -4.30 -7.46 9.02
N ALA A 31 -3.33 -8.13 8.41
CA ALA A 31 -2.13 -8.56 9.12
C ALA A 31 -1.36 -7.38 9.68
N ILE A 32 -1.26 -6.29 8.92
CA ILE A 32 -0.60 -5.07 9.38
C ILE A 32 -1.37 -4.43 10.52
N ALA A 33 -2.67 -4.28 10.37
CA ALA A 33 -3.50 -3.60 11.36
C ALA A 33 -3.60 -4.40 12.66
N GLU A 34 -3.80 -5.70 12.57
CA GLU A 34 -4.06 -6.55 13.72
C GLU A 34 -2.79 -7.19 14.28
N GLY A 35 -1.89 -7.63 13.41
CA GLY A 35 -0.68 -8.33 13.82
C GLY A 35 0.43 -7.40 14.28
N ALA A 36 0.64 -6.30 13.55
CA ALA A 36 1.71 -5.35 13.84
C ALA A 36 1.21 -4.09 14.56
N ASP A 37 -0.09 -3.97 14.78
CA ASP A 37 -0.71 -2.77 15.37
C ASP A 37 -0.27 -1.50 14.66
N ALA A 38 -0.25 -1.54 13.32
CA ALA A 38 0.18 -0.46 12.47
C ALA A 38 -0.96 0.00 11.57
N LEU A 39 -0.81 1.20 10.99
CA LEU A 39 -1.75 1.71 10.01
C LEU A 39 -1.29 1.30 8.61
N PRO A 40 -2.07 0.49 7.88
CA PRO A 40 -1.70 0.16 6.50
C PRO A 40 -1.99 1.34 5.58
N LEU A 41 -1.05 1.65 4.71
CA LEU A 41 -1.19 2.70 3.70
C LEU A 41 -0.92 2.09 2.33
N MET A 42 -1.95 2.02 1.49
CA MET A 42 -1.83 1.48 0.14
C MET A 42 -1.23 2.53 -0.79
N PHE A 43 -0.32 2.13 -1.66
CA PHE A 43 0.21 3.03 -2.67
C PHE A 43 0.34 2.32 -4.01
N ALA A 44 0.30 3.11 -5.08
CA ALA A 44 0.35 2.58 -6.44
C ALA A 44 1.77 2.18 -6.83
N SER A 45 1.88 1.07 -7.58
CA SER A 45 3.15 0.61 -8.13
C SER A 45 3.45 1.25 -9.50
N LEU A 46 2.98 2.49 -9.69
CA LEU A 46 3.15 3.21 -10.95
C LEU A 46 4.16 4.33 -10.77
N PRO A 47 5.35 4.24 -11.41
CA PRO A 47 6.40 5.26 -11.23
C PRO A 47 5.95 6.66 -11.64
N ASP A 48 5.03 6.75 -12.61
CA ASP A 48 4.56 8.04 -13.12
C ASP A 48 3.68 8.81 -12.13
N VAL A 49 3.06 8.11 -11.18
CA VAL A 49 2.12 8.74 -10.24
C VAL A 49 2.56 8.63 -8.79
N THR A 50 3.54 7.79 -8.49
CA THR A 50 4.01 7.61 -7.12
C THR A 50 5.37 8.28 -6.94
N ASP A 51 5.42 9.32 -6.12
CA ASP A 51 6.67 9.96 -5.72
C ASP A 51 7.29 9.14 -4.60
N ILE A 52 8.31 8.35 -4.94
CA ILE A 52 8.94 7.44 -4.00
C ILE A 52 9.57 8.19 -2.81
N GLY A 53 10.18 9.33 -3.06
CA GLY A 53 10.76 10.12 -1.97
C GLY A 53 9.71 10.58 -0.97
N ALA A 54 8.59 11.10 -1.46
CA ALA A 54 7.49 11.51 -0.60
C ALA A 54 6.88 10.33 0.13
N LEU A 55 6.77 9.17 -0.54
CA LEU A 55 6.25 7.96 0.07
C LEU A 55 7.14 7.51 1.23
N LEU A 56 8.44 7.45 1.02
CA LEU A 56 9.39 7.03 2.07
C LEU A 56 9.34 7.96 3.28
N ASP A 57 9.06 9.23 3.07
CA ASP A 57 8.90 10.19 4.17
C ASP A 57 7.59 9.95 4.94
N ALA A 58 6.60 9.38 4.29
CA ALA A 58 5.26 9.22 4.88
C ALA A 58 5.09 7.91 5.65
N VAL A 59 5.95 6.92 5.43
CA VAL A 59 5.80 5.60 6.04
C VAL A 59 6.99 5.26 6.93
N ASP A 60 6.73 4.39 7.90
CA ASP A 60 7.77 3.89 8.80
C ASP A 60 8.37 2.59 8.30
N GLY A 61 7.66 1.90 7.42
CA GLY A 61 8.13 0.66 6.81
C GLY A 61 7.31 0.31 5.59
N ILE A 62 7.80 -0.65 4.80
CA ILE A 62 7.13 -1.10 3.58
C ILE A 62 7.01 -2.61 3.60
N LEU A 63 5.86 -3.08 3.20
CA LEU A 63 5.60 -4.50 3.04
C LEU A 63 5.64 -4.86 1.55
#